data_dd3248c8c39d0b9db85fa3d49356c1f4
#
_entry.id   dd3248c8c39d0b9db85fa3d49356c1f4
#
_cell.length_a   1.000
_cell.length_b   1.000
_cell.length_c   1.000
_cell.angle_alpha   90.00
_cell.angle_beta   90.00
_cell.angle_gamma   90.00
#
_symmetry.space_group_name_H-M   'P 1'
#
loop_
_entity.id
_entity.type
_entity.pdbx_description
1 polymer ?
#
loop_
_entity_poly.entity_id
_entity_poly.type
_entity_poly.pdbx_seq_one_letter_code
_entity_poly.pdbx_strand_id
1 'polypeptide(L)'
;MSGGFRFQVVLPVAIVALVLVSLGAVGFSFWTTQHEESRVRQQVADNVTAIQEVFVTTASLMEDRTRSGMALLQDQINVRGGAERGSLVTVGDKTVRDIVVGGRGQAGNFDMVDYVTRMNKGTATIFTRDGDRFVRVSTNVMKDNGRRAVGTELNNTTKAYAALSKEVSFYGVVDILGNPFFTGYEPLYGKNGDYIGITYVGYRAELPVLKEALDRSHLLQSGFVAVVDDKTVRYFPSWTTAEEVQHHIDNNDGSWVVNRTPLLGWGLMIVSAYPVDELRSVSRSVGYGVGLAGILIGAAISLTLFILLDRKVLQLLGGEPRTAAEYMKKIADGNLAIDIGVLGKREDSLMSSLKLMQLKLKNLVSAVSGGAAEVNEQSRKFDTAYAAFQRGPDVASSQELLRQTKGISRTLSLLEKSIGRFKLSH
;
A
#
# COMPACT_ATOMS: atom_id res chain seq x y z
N MET A 1 23.71 29.68 35.33
CA MET A 1 23.11 30.22 34.11
C MET A 1 21.76 29.56 33.95
N SER A 2 20.67 30.14 34.48
CA SER A 2 19.31 29.63 34.32
C SER A 2 18.82 30.06 32.95
N GLY A 3 18.62 29.13 32.04
CA GLY A 3 18.09 29.40 30.70
C GLY A 3 16.74 30.13 30.80
N GLY A 4 16.57 31.17 29.98
CA GLY A 4 15.35 31.96 29.95
C GLY A 4 14.12 31.10 29.52
N PHE A 5 12.93 31.67 29.57
CA PHE A 5 11.65 31.03 29.26
C PHE A 5 11.67 30.25 27.95
N ARG A 6 12.44 30.72 26.95
CA ARG A 6 12.67 30.02 25.66
C ARG A 6 13.22 28.61 25.84
N PHE A 7 14.24 28.46 26.70
CA PHE A 7 14.90 27.15 26.92
C PHE A 7 14.14 26.25 27.90
N GLN A 8 13.41 26.85 28.84
CA GLN A 8 12.71 26.08 29.90
C GLN A 8 11.32 25.60 29.49
N VAL A 9 10.62 26.30 28.60
CA VAL A 9 9.23 25.98 28.20
C VAL A 9 9.07 25.81 26.70
N VAL A 10 9.50 26.80 25.90
CA VAL A 10 9.20 26.80 24.47
C VAL A 10 9.96 25.67 23.75
N LEU A 11 11.24 25.51 24.03
CA LEU A 11 12.08 24.48 23.39
C LEU A 11 11.65 23.05 23.77
N PRO A 12 11.40 22.70 25.07
CA PRO A 12 10.90 21.36 25.38
C PRO A 12 9.54 21.03 24.74
N VAL A 13 8.61 21.98 24.72
CA VAL A 13 7.29 21.79 24.07
C VAL A 13 7.46 21.53 22.56
N ALA A 14 8.32 22.30 21.89
CA ALA A 14 8.61 22.08 20.48
C ALA A 14 9.27 20.72 20.23
N ILE A 15 10.21 20.31 21.09
CA ILE A 15 10.86 18.97 20.99
C ILE A 15 9.85 17.86 21.21
N VAL A 16 9.00 17.95 22.23
CA VAL A 16 7.97 16.95 22.51
C VAL A 16 7.00 16.84 21.33
N ALA A 17 6.55 17.96 20.77
CA ALA A 17 5.70 17.96 19.59
C ALA A 17 6.39 17.29 18.39
N LEU A 18 7.66 17.60 18.14
CA LEU A 18 8.45 16.98 17.07
C LEU A 18 8.56 15.46 17.28
N VAL A 19 8.87 15.01 18.48
CA VAL A 19 9.02 13.59 18.81
C VAL A 19 7.69 12.85 18.62
N LEU A 20 6.58 13.39 19.09
CA LEU A 20 5.26 12.76 18.97
C LEU A 20 4.83 12.63 17.50
N VAL A 21 5.01 13.68 16.70
CA VAL A 21 4.69 13.62 15.25
C VAL A 21 5.62 12.66 14.53
N SER A 22 6.90 12.64 14.87
CA SER A 22 7.87 11.70 14.26
C SER A 22 7.54 10.25 14.59
N LEU A 23 7.18 9.95 15.84
CA LEU A 23 6.73 8.60 16.25
C LEU A 23 5.45 8.20 15.52
N GLY A 24 4.49 9.11 15.39
CA GLY A 24 3.27 8.90 14.62
C GLY A 24 3.56 8.62 13.14
N ALA A 25 4.48 9.36 12.52
CA ALA A 25 4.90 9.17 11.13
C ALA A 25 5.59 7.81 10.92
N VAL A 26 6.46 7.39 11.84
CA VAL A 26 7.10 6.07 11.80
C VAL A 26 6.08 4.95 11.96
N GLY A 27 5.15 5.06 12.91
CA GLY A 27 4.07 4.07 13.10
C GLY A 27 3.15 3.96 11.87
N PHE A 28 2.79 5.10 11.28
CA PHE A 28 1.99 5.14 10.07
C PHE A 28 2.75 4.58 8.84
N SER A 29 4.04 4.87 8.72
CA SER A 29 4.91 4.28 7.69
C SER A 29 4.98 2.75 7.80
N PHE A 30 5.12 2.22 9.01
CA PHE A 30 5.12 0.77 9.25
C PHE A 30 3.76 0.14 8.87
N TRP A 31 2.66 0.77 9.26
CA TRP A 31 1.32 0.32 8.92
C TRP A 31 1.05 0.32 7.41
N THR A 32 1.46 1.38 6.69
CA THR A 32 1.33 1.46 5.23
C THR A 32 2.16 0.40 4.52
N THR A 33 3.38 0.13 4.99
CA THR A 33 4.25 -0.92 4.42
C THR A 33 3.60 -2.29 4.50
N GLN A 34 2.98 -2.66 5.60
CA GLN A 34 2.27 -3.94 5.73
C GLN A 34 1.01 -4.01 4.84
N HIS A 35 0.30 -2.90 4.70
CA HIS A 35 -0.89 -2.84 3.85
C HIS A 35 -0.55 -2.96 2.35
N GLU A 36 0.53 -2.33 1.90
CA GLU A 36 0.99 -2.44 0.51
C GLU A 36 1.46 -3.86 0.16
N GLU A 37 2.12 -4.55 1.07
CA GLU A 37 2.51 -5.95 0.84
C GLU A 37 1.28 -6.84 0.63
N SER A 38 0.23 -6.67 1.43
CA SER A 38 -1.00 -7.45 1.27
C SER A 38 -1.74 -7.10 -0.03
N ARG A 39 -1.76 -5.84 -0.45
CA ARG A 39 -2.32 -5.41 -1.74
C ARG A 39 -1.60 -6.04 -2.93
N VAL A 40 -0.27 -6.02 -2.92
CA VAL A 40 0.51 -6.64 -3.99
C VAL A 40 0.25 -8.14 -4.06
N ARG A 41 0.22 -8.84 -2.92
CA ARG A 41 -0.13 -10.27 -2.88
C ARG A 41 -1.54 -10.54 -3.44
N GLN A 42 -2.51 -9.70 -3.11
CA GLN A 42 -3.87 -9.81 -3.64
C GLN A 42 -3.89 -9.59 -5.17
N GLN A 43 -3.20 -8.57 -5.67
CA GLN A 43 -3.10 -8.31 -7.11
C GLN A 43 -2.46 -9.47 -7.88
N VAL A 44 -1.42 -10.10 -7.30
CA VAL A 44 -0.82 -11.32 -7.85
C VAL A 44 -1.85 -12.45 -7.90
N ALA A 45 -2.60 -12.68 -6.83
CA ALA A 45 -3.64 -13.70 -6.78
C ALA A 45 -4.75 -13.45 -7.82
N ASP A 46 -5.20 -12.20 -7.96
CA ASP A 46 -6.21 -11.80 -8.93
C ASP A 46 -5.73 -12.03 -10.37
N ASN A 47 -4.48 -11.69 -10.69
CA ASN A 47 -3.87 -11.96 -12.00
C ASN A 47 -3.80 -13.47 -12.30
N VAL A 48 -3.39 -14.28 -11.33
CA VAL A 48 -3.35 -15.74 -11.47
C VAL A 48 -4.77 -16.30 -11.73
N THR A 49 -5.75 -15.81 -10.98
CA THR A 49 -7.16 -16.21 -11.14
C THR A 49 -7.69 -15.85 -12.54
N ALA A 50 -7.40 -14.63 -13.02
CA ALA A 50 -7.80 -14.22 -14.37
C ALA A 50 -7.20 -15.12 -15.46
N ILE A 51 -5.91 -15.48 -15.33
CA ILE A 51 -5.27 -16.42 -16.25
C ILE A 51 -5.91 -17.82 -16.15
N GLN A 52 -6.19 -18.29 -14.95
CA GLN A 52 -6.87 -19.56 -14.71
C GLN A 52 -8.25 -19.59 -15.38
N GLU A 53 -9.04 -18.52 -15.30
CA GLU A 53 -10.33 -18.40 -15.98
C GLU A 53 -10.20 -18.47 -17.50
N VAL A 54 -9.19 -17.81 -18.08
CA VAL A 54 -8.90 -17.92 -19.52
C VAL A 54 -8.60 -19.37 -19.92
N PHE A 55 -7.82 -20.08 -19.09
CA PHE A 55 -7.52 -21.50 -19.33
C PHE A 55 -8.76 -22.38 -19.26
N VAL A 56 -9.55 -22.25 -18.20
CA VAL A 56 -10.77 -23.03 -17.97
C VAL A 56 -11.76 -22.80 -19.10
N THR A 57 -11.98 -21.56 -19.49
CA THR A 57 -12.90 -21.19 -20.58
C THR A 57 -12.40 -21.76 -21.91
N THR A 58 -11.11 -21.62 -22.19
CA THR A 58 -10.51 -22.16 -23.42
C THR A 58 -10.57 -23.68 -23.46
N ALA A 59 -10.35 -24.34 -22.31
CA ALA A 59 -10.48 -25.79 -22.17
C ALA A 59 -11.89 -26.25 -22.52
N SER A 60 -12.90 -25.63 -21.92
CA SER A 60 -14.30 -25.96 -22.18
C SER A 60 -14.64 -25.79 -23.67
N LEU A 61 -14.25 -24.67 -24.27
CA LEU A 61 -14.47 -24.45 -25.71
C LEU A 61 -13.77 -25.50 -26.59
N MET A 62 -12.55 -25.90 -26.23
CA MET A 62 -11.81 -26.92 -26.99
C MET A 62 -12.39 -28.32 -26.79
N GLU A 63 -12.89 -28.63 -25.59
CA GLU A 63 -13.61 -29.89 -25.33
C GLU A 63 -14.89 -29.96 -26.17
N ASP A 64 -15.72 -28.93 -26.16
CA ASP A 64 -16.96 -28.86 -26.93
C ASP A 64 -16.68 -28.97 -28.42
N ARG A 65 -15.65 -28.32 -28.90
CA ARG A 65 -15.22 -28.43 -30.31
C ARG A 65 -14.75 -29.83 -30.65
N THR A 66 -14.02 -30.46 -29.71
CA THR A 66 -13.53 -31.85 -29.92
C THR A 66 -14.68 -32.83 -29.90
N ARG A 67 -15.67 -32.69 -29.04
CA ARG A 67 -16.89 -33.50 -29.03
C ARG A 67 -17.71 -33.28 -30.27
N SER A 68 -17.86 -32.08 -30.75
CA SER A 68 -18.54 -31.77 -32.04
C SER A 68 -17.84 -32.40 -33.22
N GLY A 69 -16.51 -32.35 -33.28
CA GLY A 69 -15.72 -33.00 -34.29
C GLY A 69 -15.81 -34.51 -34.22
N MET A 70 -15.86 -35.10 -33.03
CA MET A 70 -16.06 -36.54 -32.83
C MET A 70 -17.44 -36.97 -33.30
N ALA A 71 -18.48 -36.23 -32.90
CA ALA A 71 -19.85 -36.48 -33.34
C ALA A 71 -19.95 -36.45 -34.89
N LEU A 72 -19.25 -35.51 -35.55
CA LEU A 72 -19.19 -35.44 -37.01
C LEU A 72 -18.51 -36.68 -37.63
N LEU A 73 -17.40 -37.18 -37.05
CA LEU A 73 -16.73 -38.38 -37.51
C LEU A 73 -17.62 -39.62 -37.30
N GLN A 74 -18.26 -39.74 -36.15
CA GLN A 74 -19.18 -40.83 -35.86
C GLN A 74 -20.40 -40.81 -36.78
N ASP A 75 -20.96 -39.64 -37.06
CA ASP A 75 -22.07 -39.48 -38.02
C ASP A 75 -21.66 -39.94 -39.42
N GLN A 76 -20.46 -39.56 -39.90
CA GLN A 76 -19.94 -40.01 -41.18
C GLN A 76 -19.79 -41.53 -41.25
N ILE A 77 -19.46 -42.21 -40.17
CA ILE A 77 -19.41 -43.68 -40.09
C ILE A 77 -20.83 -44.26 -40.11
N ASN A 78 -21.72 -43.71 -39.30
CA ASN A 78 -23.10 -44.23 -39.15
C ASN A 78 -23.95 -44.07 -40.44
N VAL A 79 -23.89 -42.90 -41.06
CA VAL A 79 -24.64 -42.63 -42.34
C VAL A 79 -24.21 -43.56 -43.45
N ARG A 80 -22.96 -44.06 -43.44
CA ARG A 80 -22.46 -45.05 -44.39
C ARG A 80 -22.76 -46.50 -44.01
N GLY A 81 -23.52 -46.71 -42.96
CA GLY A 81 -23.97 -48.03 -42.51
C GLY A 81 -23.14 -48.68 -41.40
N GLY A 82 -22.36 -47.85 -40.67
CA GLY A 82 -21.56 -48.31 -39.54
C GLY A 82 -20.21 -48.93 -39.96
N ALA A 83 -19.44 -49.29 -38.95
CA ALA A 83 -18.13 -49.89 -39.10
C ALA A 83 -18.18 -51.42 -38.94
N GLU A 84 -17.28 -52.10 -39.60
CA GLU A 84 -17.09 -53.55 -39.46
C GLU A 84 -15.63 -53.94 -39.65
N ARG A 85 -15.23 -55.11 -39.15
CA ARG A 85 -13.88 -55.60 -39.22
C ARG A 85 -13.60 -56.13 -40.64
N GLY A 86 -12.56 -55.60 -41.30
CA GLY A 86 -12.17 -55.96 -42.63
C GLY A 86 -11.14 -57.10 -42.72
N SER A 87 -10.62 -57.30 -43.89
CA SER A 87 -9.52 -58.24 -44.24
C SER A 87 -8.18 -57.70 -43.66
N LEU A 88 -7.14 -58.54 -43.71
CA LEU A 88 -5.77 -58.15 -43.39
C LEU A 88 -5.23 -57.19 -44.46
N VAL A 89 -4.65 -56.09 -44.01
CA VAL A 89 -4.02 -55.05 -44.82
C VAL A 89 -2.69 -54.66 -44.29
N THR A 90 -1.75 -54.22 -45.11
CA THR A 90 -0.47 -53.67 -44.67
C THR A 90 -0.57 -52.16 -44.60
N VAL A 91 -0.29 -51.59 -43.40
CA VAL A 91 -0.24 -50.14 -43.14
C VAL A 91 1.11 -49.76 -42.52
N GLY A 92 1.92 -49.02 -43.27
CA GLY A 92 3.32 -48.79 -42.89
C GLY A 92 4.11 -50.11 -42.91
N ASP A 93 4.66 -50.50 -41.79
CA ASP A 93 5.42 -51.75 -41.57
C ASP A 93 4.58 -52.83 -40.86
N LYS A 94 3.26 -52.64 -40.69
CA LYS A 94 2.38 -53.50 -39.91
C LYS A 94 1.29 -54.14 -40.76
N THR A 95 1.01 -55.40 -40.49
CA THR A 95 -0.16 -56.13 -41.07
C THR A 95 -1.23 -56.21 -39.96
N VAL A 96 -2.35 -55.59 -40.22
CA VAL A 96 -3.48 -55.45 -39.25
C VAL A 96 -4.81 -55.69 -39.98
N ARG A 97 -5.88 -55.95 -39.24
CA ARG A 97 -7.22 -55.97 -39.82
C ARG A 97 -7.69 -54.58 -40.15
N ASP A 98 -8.21 -54.36 -41.36
CA ASP A 98 -8.78 -53.07 -41.74
C ASP A 98 -10.10 -52.81 -41.00
N ILE A 99 -10.49 -51.54 -40.97
CA ILE A 99 -11.85 -51.08 -40.63
C ILE A 99 -12.56 -50.83 -41.97
N VAL A 100 -13.73 -51.43 -42.16
CA VAL A 100 -14.57 -51.22 -43.32
C VAL A 100 -15.77 -50.37 -42.93
N VAL A 101 -16.04 -49.31 -43.72
CA VAL A 101 -17.22 -48.43 -43.52
C VAL A 101 -17.91 -48.29 -44.86
N GLY A 102 -19.20 -48.64 -44.95
CA GLY A 102 -19.95 -48.58 -46.20
C GLY A 102 -19.39 -49.45 -47.31
N GLY A 103 -18.83 -50.60 -46.93
CA GLY A 103 -18.19 -51.56 -47.93
C GLY A 103 -16.80 -51.11 -48.38
N ARG A 104 -16.26 -49.98 -47.88
CA ARG A 104 -14.92 -49.50 -48.28
C ARG A 104 -13.95 -49.63 -47.14
N GLY A 105 -12.79 -50.21 -47.34
CA GLY A 105 -11.68 -50.25 -46.41
C GLY A 105 -11.16 -48.85 -46.10
N GLN A 106 -10.74 -48.66 -44.90
CA GLN A 106 -10.25 -47.37 -44.42
C GLN A 106 -8.72 -47.28 -44.46
N ALA A 107 -8.01 -48.35 -44.60
CA ALA A 107 -6.55 -48.32 -44.78
C ALA A 107 -6.20 -47.57 -46.06
N GLY A 108 -5.54 -46.41 -45.90
CA GLY A 108 -5.20 -45.51 -47.01
C GLY A 108 -6.37 -44.70 -47.60
N ASN A 109 -7.58 -44.84 -47.09
CA ASN A 109 -8.72 -43.98 -47.42
C ASN A 109 -8.85 -42.84 -46.39
N PHE A 110 -8.78 -41.59 -46.85
CA PHE A 110 -8.75 -40.43 -45.98
C PHE A 110 -10.02 -39.56 -46.07
N ASP A 111 -11.02 -39.98 -46.87
CA ASP A 111 -12.19 -39.15 -47.18
C ASP A 111 -12.91 -38.63 -45.92
N MET A 112 -13.15 -39.51 -44.92
CA MET A 112 -13.85 -39.15 -43.70
C MET A 112 -13.01 -38.28 -42.77
N VAL A 113 -11.72 -38.61 -42.57
CA VAL A 113 -10.84 -37.82 -41.71
C VAL A 113 -10.55 -36.45 -42.30
N ASP A 114 -10.42 -36.35 -43.63
CA ASP A 114 -10.24 -35.07 -44.32
C ASP A 114 -11.54 -34.24 -44.35
N TYR A 115 -12.72 -34.89 -44.35
CA TYR A 115 -14.00 -34.21 -44.22
C TYR A 115 -14.11 -33.51 -42.86
N VAL A 116 -13.77 -34.17 -41.76
CA VAL A 116 -13.75 -33.58 -40.44
C VAL A 116 -12.83 -32.37 -40.38
N THR A 117 -11.63 -32.45 -40.98
CA THR A 117 -10.68 -31.32 -41.05
C THR A 117 -11.26 -30.15 -41.84
N ARG A 118 -11.91 -30.41 -42.98
CA ARG A 118 -12.53 -29.32 -43.76
C ARG A 118 -13.64 -28.60 -42.99
N MET A 119 -14.45 -29.34 -42.24
CA MET A 119 -15.58 -28.78 -41.48
C MET A 119 -15.13 -28.06 -40.19
N ASN A 120 -14.28 -28.71 -39.41
CA ASN A 120 -13.93 -28.27 -38.05
C ASN A 120 -12.47 -27.83 -37.88
N LYS A 121 -11.64 -27.90 -38.94
CA LYS A 121 -10.21 -27.53 -38.93
C LYS A 121 -9.39 -28.27 -37.87
N GLY A 122 -9.81 -29.46 -37.47
CA GLY A 122 -9.09 -30.34 -36.56
C GLY A 122 -8.37 -31.46 -37.29
N THR A 123 -7.72 -32.34 -36.55
CA THR A 123 -7.19 -33.60 -37.01
C THR A 123 -8.13 -34.74 -36.65
N ALA A 124 -8.21 -35.74 -37.47
CA ALA A 124 -9.02 -36.94 -37.23
C ALA A 124 -8.25 -38.21 -37.60
N THR A 125 -8.58 -39.30 -36.91
CA THR A 125 -7.95 -40.59 -37.14
C THR A 125 -8.95 -41.73 -36.86
N ILE A 126 -8.88 -42.80 -37.67
CA ILE A 126 -9.48 -44.09 -37.39
C ILE A 126 -8.33 -45.06 -37.10
N PHE A 127 -8.38 -45.70 -35.95
CA PHE A 127 -7.46 -46.74 -35.55
C PHE A 127 -8.16 -48.09 -35.60
N THR A 128 -7.46 -49.11 -36.03
CA THR A 128 -7.88 -50.51 -35.85
C THR A 128 -7.28 -51.06 -34.56
N ARG A 129 -8.02 -51.89 -33.86
CA ARG A 129 -7.54 -52.66 -32.70
C ARG A 129 -6.89 -53.96 -33.17
N ASP A 130 -5.62 -54.14 -32.80
CA ASP A 130 -4.82 -55.34 -33.08
C ASP A 130 -4.24 -55.87 -31.76
N GLY A 131 -4.96 -56.80 -31.12
CA GLY A 131 -4.67 -57.19 -29.74
C GLY A 131 -4.83 -56.01 -28.78
N ASP A 132 -3.74 -55.65 -28.08
CA ASP A 132 -3.68 -54.53 -27.19
C ASP A 132 -3.20 -53.23 -27.85
N ARG A 133 -2.94 -53.26 -29.17
CA ARG A 133 -2.44 -52.10 -29.93
C ARG A 133 -3.57 -51.43 -30.69
N PHE A 134 -3.48 -50.11 -30.82
CA PHE A 134 -4.35 -49.31 -31.67
C PHE A 134 -3.48 -48.71 -32.79
N VAL A 135 -3.67 -49.17 -34.02
CA VAL A 135 -2.84 -48.81 -35.19
C VAL A 135 -3.62 -47.86 -36.12
N ARG A 136 -3.03 -46.73 -36.52
CA ARG A 136 -3.66 -45.74 -37.39
C ARG A 136 -3.80 -46.31 -38.84
N VAL A 137 -5.03 -46.52 -39.26
CA VAL A 137 -5.33 -46.97 -40.63
C VAL A 137 -5.73 -45.81 -41.53
N SER A 138 -6.40 -44.83 -41.01
CA SER A 138 -6.79 -43.58 -41.70
C SER A 138 -6.53 -42.39 -40.80
N THR A 139 -5.78 -41.39 -41.30
CA THR A 139 -5.44 -40.21 -40.51
C THR A 139 -5.03 -39.03 -41.39
N ASN A 140 -5.29 -37.80 -40.88
CA ASN A 140 -4.72 -36.57 -41.43
C ASN A 140 -3.66 -35.95 -40.49
N VAL A 141 -3.32 -36.61 -39.40
CA VAL A 141 -2.14 -36.24 -38.60
C VAL A 141 -0.88 -36.43 -39.43
N MET A 142 -0.05 -35.38 -39.52
CA MET A 142 1.19 -35.41 -40.27
C MET A 142 2.38 -35.66 -39.34
N LYS A 143 3.36 -36.45 -39.86
CA LYS A 143 4.70 -36.55 -39.29
C LYS A 143 5.54 -35.33 -39.70
N ASP A 144 6.69 -35.11 -39.07
CA ASP A 144 7.63 -34.02 -39.41
C ASP A 144 8.12 -34.05 -40.87
N ASN A 145 8.15 -35.23 -41.48
CA ASN A 145 8.52 -35.41 -42.89
C ASN A 145 7.38 -35.14 -43.89
N GLY A 146 6.27 -34.57 -43.46
CA GLY A 146 5.11 -34.20 -44.27
C GLY A 146 4.26 -35.40 -44.74
N ARG A 147 4.51 -36.64 -44.28
CA ARG A 147 3.69 -37.81 -44.58
C ARG A 147 2.64 -38.01 -43.48
N ARG A 148 1.47 -38.56 -43.84
CA ARG A 148 0.45 -38.96 -42.86
C ARG A 148 0.98 -40.02 -41.92
N ALA A 149 0.58 -39.97 -40.65
CA ALA A 149 1.07 -40.85 -39.60
C ALA A 149 0.45 -42.27 -39.64
N VAL A 150 0.09 -42.75 -40.82
CA VAL A 150 -0.45 -44.10 -41.04
C VAL A 150 0.54 -45.16 -40.56
N GLY A 151 0.06 -46.26 -39.95
CA GLY A 151 0.85 -47.34 -39.38
C GLY A 151 1.47 -47.04 -38.02
N THR A 152 1.37 -45.80 -37.49
CA THR A 152 1.82 -45.52 -36.12
C THR A 152 0.78 -45.96 -35.08
N GLU A 153 1.24 -46.23 -33.88
CA GLU A 153 0.40 -46.71 -32.78
C GLU A 153 0.03 -45.56 -31.80
N LEU A 154 -1.08 -45.73 -31.07
CA LEU A 154 -1.36 -44.96 -29.91
C LEU A 154 -0.34 -45.34 -28.81
N ASN A 155 0.31 -44.36 -28.25
CA ASN A 155 1.30 -44.60 -27.20
C ASN A 155 0.63 -45.20 -25.95
N ASN A 156 1.10 -46.37 -25.53
CA ASN A 156 0.55 -47.18 -24.44
C ASN A 156 0.81 -46.60 -23.03
N THR A 157 1.65 -45.56 -22.89
CA THR A 157 1.92 -44.88 -21.62
C THR A 157 0.95 -43.72 -21.36
N THR A 158 0.05 -43.42 -22.30
CA THR A 158 -0.87 -42.29 -22.20
C THR A 158 -2.12 -42.62 -21.39
N LYS A 159 -2.70 -41.57 -20.75
CA LYS A 159 -4.01 -41.66 -20.08
C LYS A 159 -5.11 -42.08 -21.07
N ALA A 160 -5.02 -41.66 -22.34
CA ALA A 160 -5.93 -42.06 -23.40
C ALA A 160 -5.91 -43.58 -23.62
N TYR A 161 -4.72 -44.17 -23.78
CA TYR A 161 -4.59 -45.60 -23.90
C TYR A 161 -5.16 -46.37 -22.73
N ALA A 162 -4.86 -45.90 -21.47
CA ALA A 162 -5.35 -46.55 -20.26
C ALA A 162 -6.89 -46.52 -20.14
N ALA A 163 -7.55 -45.47 -20.65
CA ALA A 163 -9.00 -45.38 -20.70
C ALA A 163 -9.58 -46.31 -21.80
N LEU A 164 -9.02 -46.24 -23.00
CA LEU A 164 -9.48 -46.99 -24.16
C LEU A 164 -9.27 -48.51 -24.01
N SER A 165 -8.25 -48.94 -23.29
CA SER A 165 -8.06 -50.34 -22.94
C SER A 165 -9.19 -50.90 -22.06
N LYS A 166 -9.96 -50.03 -21.40
CA LYS A 166 -11.16 -50.35 -20.60
C LYS A 166 -12.44 -49.95 -21.35
N GLU A 167 -12.36 -49.70 -22.67
CA GLU A 167 -13.47 -49.27 -23.50
C GLU A 167 -14.17 -47.99 -23.05
N VAL A 168 -13.43 -47.13 -22.34
CA VAL A 168 -13.90 -45.83 -21.87
C VAL A 168 -13.38 -44.71 -22.77
N SER A 169 -14.26 -43.79 -23.17
CA SER A 169 -13.88 -42.61 -23.93
C SER A 169 -12.93 -41.73 -23.16
N PHE A 170 -11.99 -41.09 -23.81
CA PHE A 170 -11.05 -40.17 -23.24
C PHE A 170 -11.14 -38.80 -23.92
N TYR A 171 -11.27 -37.72 -23.12
CA TYR A 171 -11.16 -36.34 -23.57
C TYR A 171 -10.12 -35.64 -22.72
N GLY A 172 -9.17 -34.95 -23.36
CA GLY A 172 -8.09 -34.25 -22.65
C GLY A 172 -6.91 -33.88 -23.54
N VAL A 173 -5.89 -33.28 -22.91
CA VAL A 173 -4.66 -32.91 -23.61
C VAL A 173 -3.73 -34.11 -23.70
N VAL A 174 -3.28 -34.40 -24.93
CA VAL A 174 -2.30 -35.47 -25.24
C VAL A 174 -1.21 -34.90 -26.10
N ASP A 175 0.03 -35.27 -25.84
CA ASP A 175 1.14 -34.98 -26.75
C ASP A 175 1.05 -35.89 -27.99
N ILE A 176 0.99 -35.27 -29.17
CA ILE A 176 0.98 -35.98 -30.44
C ILE A 176 2.19 -35.54 -31.26
N LEU A 177 3.17 -36.42 -31.36
CA LEU A 177 4.40 -36.18 -32.12
C LEU A 177 5.11 -34.89 -31.67
N GLY A 178 5.23 -34.67 -30.34
CA GLY A 178 5.91 -33.53 -29.77
C GLY A 178 5.06 -32.26 -29.68
N ASN A 179 3.78 -32.32 -30.05
CA ASN A 179 2.87 -31.17 -29.96
C ASN A 179 1.67 -31.45 -29.03
N PRO A 180 1.27 -30.54 -28.17
CA PRO A 180 0.09 -30.70 -27.34
C PRO A 180 -1.19 -30.52 -28.18
N PHE A 181 -2.10 -31.49 -28.07
CA PHE A 181 -3.42 -31.46 -28.71
C PHE A 181 -4.53 -31.63 -27.65
N PHE A 182 -5.61 -30.88 -27.81
CA PHE A 182 -6.89 -31.23 -27.24
C PHE A 182 -7.49 -32.38 -28.02
N THR A 183 -7.72 -33.49 -27.36
CA THR A 183 -8.08 -34.73 -28.02
C THR A 183 -9.33 -35.34 -27.44
N GLY A 184 -10.12 -35.96 -28.33
CA GLY A 184 -11.13 -36.93 -28.00
C GLY A 184 -10.79 -38.26 -28.61
N TYR A 185 -10.91 -39.31 -27.87
CA TYR A 185 -10.83 -40.68 -28.32
C TYR A 185 -12.08 -41.43 -27.88
N GLU A 186 -12.72 -42.15 -28.78
CA GLU A 186 -13.90 -42.97 -28.50
C GLU A 186 -13.73 -44.37 -29.03
N PRO A 187 -14.23 -45.40 -28.29
CA PRO A 187 -14.31 -46.76 -28.79
C PRO A 187 -15.12 -46.83 -30.08
N LEU A 188 -14.66 -47.61 -31.03
CA LEU A 188 -15.36 -47.90 -32.26
C LEU A 188 -15.81 -49.36 -32.23
N TYR A 189 -17.12 -49.53 -32.32
CA TYR A 189 -17.75 -50.88 -32.33
C TYR A 189 -18.17 -51.28 -33.74
N GLY A 190 -18.02 -52.55 -34.04
CA GLY A 190 -18.56 -53.15 -35.22
C GLY A 190 -20.08 -53.34 -35.15
N LYS A 191 -20.71 -53.67 -36.29
CA LYS A 191 -22.16 -53.93 -36.36
C LYS A 191 -22.63 -55.05 -35.41
N ASN A 192 -21.74 -55.95 -35.03
CA ASN A 192 -22.00 -57.03 -34.09
C ASN A 192 -21.74 -56.67 -32.62
N GLY A 193 -21.38 -55.39 -32.31
CA GLY A 193 -21.08 -54.94 -30.98
C GLY A 193 -19.65 -55.25 -30.53
N ASP A 194 -18.79 -55.81 -31.37
CA ASP A 194 -17.38 -56.08 -31.06
C ASP A 194 -16.53 -54.82 -31.10
N TYR A 195 -15.60 -54.66 -30.14
CA TYR A 195 -14.67 -53.55 -30.06
C TYR A 195 -13.57 -53.70 -31.10
N ILE A 196 -13.70 -53.00 -32.24
CA ILE A 196 -12.85 -53.17 -33.43
C ILE A 196 -11.76 -52.13 -33.58
N GLY A 197 -11.87 -50.97 -32.89
CA GLY A 197 -10.93 -49.88 -33.01
C GLY A 197 -11.32 -48.67 -32.18
N ILE A 198 -10.73 -47.55 -32.50
CA ILE A 198 -11.04 -46.26 -31.90
C ILE A 198 -11.10 -45.18 -32.96
N THR A 199 -11.93 -44.18 -32.71
CA THR A 199 -11.93 -42.90 -33.41
C THR A 199 -11.20 -41.84 -32.60
N TYR A 200 -10.57 -40.91 -33.28
CA TYR A 200 -9.85 -39.79 -32.69
C TYR A 200 -10.18 -38.52 -33.43
N VAL A 201 -10.37 -37.45 -32.66
CA VAL A 201 -10.36 -36.07 -33.16
C VAL A 201 -9.51 -35.22 -32.22
N GLY A 202 -8.75 -34.29 -32.79
CA GLY A 202 -7.89 -33.43 -32.01
C GLY A 202 -7.65 -32.06 -32.63
N TYR A 203 -7.42 -31.09 -31.78
CA TYR A 203 -7.07 -29.73 -32.16
C TYR A 203 -5.76 -29.35 -31.51
N ARG A 204 -4.87 -28.74 -32.28
CA ARG A 204 -3.59 -28.26 -31.72
C ARG A 204 -3.85 -27.24 -30.63
N ALA A 205 -3.21 -27.42 -29.48
CA ALA A 205 -3.33 -26.53 -28.34
C ALA A 205 -2.41 -25.31 -28.51
N GLU A 206 -2.38 -24.72 -29.69
CA GLU A 206 -1.78 -23.39 -29.89
C GLU A 206 -2.81 -22.36 -29.45
N LEU A 207 -2.53 -21.74 -28.32
CA LEU A 207 -3.43 -20.79 -27.67
C LEU A 207 -2.85 -19.36 -27.75
N PRO A 208 -3.02 -18.64 -28.88
CA PRO A 208 -2.55 -17.24 -28.97
C PRO A 208 -3.09 -16.37 -27.88
N VAL A 209 -4.36 -16.58 -27.50
CA VAL A 209 -5.01 -15.86 -26.39
C VAL A 209 -4.31 -16.13 -25.07
N LEU A 210 -3.88 -17.37 -24.84
CA LEU A 210 -3.14 -17.73 -23.63
C LEU A 210 -1.76 -17.09 -23.61
N LYS A 211 -1.04 -17.15 -24.72
CA LYS A 211 0.26 -16.50 -24.84
C LYS A 211 0.14 -15.00 -24.58
N GLU A 212 -0.86 -14.34 -25.16
CA GLU A 212 -1.14 -12.93 -24.92
C GLU A 212 -1.49 -12.65 -23.44
N ALA A 213 -2.26 -13.51 -22.80
CA ALA A 213 -2.58 -13.39 -21.37
C ALA A 213 -1.32 -13.53 -20.50
N LEU A 214 -0.44 -14.47 -20.83
CA LEU A 214 0.85 -14.63 -20.14
C LEU A 214 1.79 -13.45 -20.40
N ASP A 215 1.87 -12.95 -21.62
CA ASP A 215 2.70 -11.78 -21.97
C ASP A 215 2.28 -10.51 -21.24
N ARG A 216 1.00 -10.38 -20.91
CA ARG A 216 0.45 -9.27 -20.13
C ARG A 216 0.53 -9.47 -18.62
N SER A 217 0.84 -10.68 -18.15
CA SER A 217 0.87 -11.03 -16.73
C SER A 217 2.21 -10.71 -16.07
N HIS A 218 2.59 -9.43 -16.06
CA HIS A 218 3.72 -9.00 -15.24
C HIS A 218 3.36 -9.01 -13.76
N LEU A 219 4.13 -9.74 -12.97
CA LEU A 219 4.06 -9.73 -11.52
C LEU A 219 5.23 -8.90 -11.01
N LEU A 220 4.96 -7.71 -10.51
CA LEU A 220 6.00 -6.73 -10.17
C LEU A 220 6.81 -6.33 -11.42
N GLN A 221 8.15 -6.26 -11.32
CA GLN A 221 9.01 -5.91 -12.47
C GLN A 221 9.51 -7.12 -13.24
N SER A 222 9.95 -8.18 -12.53
CA SER A 222 10.55 -9.37 -13.16
C SER A 222 9.81 -10.69 -12.86
N GLY A 223 8.73 -10.64 -12.07
CA GLY A 223 7.92 -11.82 -11.81
C GLY A 223 7.02 -12.19 -12.99
N PHE A 224 6.71 -13.46 -13.11
CA PHE A 224 5.99 -14.04 -14.25
C PHE A 224 4.91 -15.03 -13.81
N VAL A 225 4.02 -15.34 -14.74
CA VAL A 225 3.14 -16.52 -14.69
C VAL A 225 3.50 -17.44 -15.83
N ALA A 226 3.63 -18.72 -15.54
CA ALA A 226 3.94 -19.76 -16.51
C ALA A 226 3.02 -20.97 -16.31
N VAL A 227 2.94 -21.83 -17.32
CA VAL A 227 2.23 -23.10 -17.23
C VAL A 227 3.22 -24.23 -17.43
N VAL A 228 3.20 -25.15 -16.48
CA VAL A 228 4.12 -26.29 -16.46
C VAL A 228 3.34 -27.62 -16.42
N ASP A 229 3.90 -28.67 -16.98
CA ASP A 229 3.55 -30.03 -16.61
C ASP A 229 4.50 -30.52 -15.49
N ASP A 230 4.39 -31.79 -15.11
CA ASP A 230 5.13 -32.34 -13.96
C ASP A 230 6.65 -32.03 -14.00
N LYS A 231 7.24 -31.75 -15.15
CA LYS A 231 8.69 -31.60 -15.30
C LYS A 231 9.14 -30.53 -16.30
N THR A 232 8.24 -29.92 -17.06
CA THR A 232 8.62 -29.07 -18.20
C THR A 232 7.76 -27.82 -18.27
N VAL A 233 8.40 -26.68 -18.49
CA VAL A 233 7.72 -25.42 -18.81
C VAL A 233 7.09 -25.53 -20.18
N ARG A 234 5.77 -25.37 -20.29
CA ARG A 234 5.00 -25.50 -21.54
C ARG A 234 4.63 -24.15 -22.15
N TYR A 235 4.20 -23.23 -21.33
CA TYR A 235 3.83 -21.88 -21.77
C TYR A 235 4.41 -20.86 -20.81
N PHE A 236 5.00 -19.81 -21.33
CA PHE A 236 5.66 -18.75 -20.57
C PHE A 236 5.60 -17.43 -21.37
N PRO A 237 5.79 -16.28 -20.72
CA PRO A 237 5.82 -14.99 -21.40
C PRO A 237 6.94 -14.89 -22.43
N SER A 238 6.72 -14.13 -23.50
CA SER A 238 7.68 -13.99 -24.61
C SER A 238 8.95 -13.20 -24.25
N TRP A 239 8.95 -12.50 -23.12
CA TRP A 239 10.08 -11.71 -22.63
C TRP A 239 11.05 -12.50 -21.72
N THR A 240 10.80 -13.78 -21.48
CA THR A 240 11.68 -14.70 -20.71
C THR A 240 11.89 -15.99 -21.49
N THR A 241 12.73 -16.89 -20.99
CA THR A 241 13.01 -18.19 -21.60
C THR A 241 12.50 -19.35 -20.72
N ALA A 242 12.30 -20.52 -21.31
CA ALA A 242 11.89 -21.71 -20.56
C ALA A 242 12.92 -22.11 -19.50
N GLU A 243 14.21 -21.92 -19.80
CA GLU A 243 15.32 -22.22 -18.90
C GLU A 243 15.32 -21.28 -17.69
N GLU A 244 15.09 -19.98 -17.89
CA GLU A 244 14.99 -18.99 -16.81
C GLU A 244 13.78 -19.28 -15.92
N VAL A 245 12.62 -19.54 -16.52
CA VAL A 245 11.41 -19.90 -15.79
C VAL A 245 11.63 -21.15 -14.96
N GLN A 246 12.22 -22.20 -15.55
CA GLN A 246 12.52 -23.46 -14.86
C GLN A 246 13.50 -23.25 -13.71
N HIS A 247 14.55 -22.45 -13.93
CA HIS A 247 15.53 -22.11 -12.90
C HIS A 247 14.88 -21.48 -11.68
N HIS A 248 14.01 -20.50 -11.87
CA HIS A 248 13.33 -19.82 -10.77
C HIS A 248 12.27 -20.69 -10.08
N ILE A 249 11.65 -21.62 -10.80
CA ILE A 249 10.69 -22.57 -10.22
C ILE A 249 11.38 -23.61 -9.34
N ASP A 250 12.57 -24.06 -9.74
CA ASP A 250 13.32 -25.12 -9.06
C ASP A 250 14.21 -24.60 -7.95
N ASN A 251 14.60 -23.31 -8.01
CA ASN A 251 15.46 -22.69 -7.01
C ASN A 251 14.66 -22.36 -5.74
N ASN A 252 14.96 -23.06 -4.65
CA ASN A 252 14.27 -22.94 -3.37
C ASN A 252 15.13 -22.21 -2.32
N ASP A 253 15.91 -21.21 -2.72
CA ASP A 253 16.78 -20.41 -1.84
C ASP A 253 16.02 -19.32 -1.05
N GLY A 254 14.72 -19.21 -1.26
CA GLY A 254 13.86 -18.20 -0.64
C GLY A 254 13.96 -16.79 -1.25
N SER A 255 14.72 -16.63 -2.34
CA SER A 255 14.80 -15.35 -3.07
C SER A 255 13.54 -15.07 -3.91
N TRP A 256 12.80 -16.10 -4.27
CA TRP A 256 11.55 -16.03 -5.03
C TRP A 256 10.38 -16.63 -4.26
N VAL A 257 9.20 -16.02 -4.40
CA VAL A 257 7.92 -16.61 -4.00
C VAL A 257 7.38 -17.38 -5.20
N VAL A 258 7.18 -18.68 -5.03
CA VAL A 258 6.66 -19.56 -6.09
C VAL A 258 5.36 -20.20 -5.61
N ASN A 259 4.25 -19.86 -6.28
CA ASN A 259 2.94 -20.47 -6.03
C ASN A 259 2.58 -21.40 -7.18
N ARG A 260 2.01 -22.55 -6.87
CA ARG A 260 1.58 -23.57 -7.82
C ARG A 260 0.10 -23.84 -7.67
N THR A 261 -0.67 -23.68 -8.76
CA THR A 261 -2.11 -23.89 -8.81
C THR A 261 -2.44 -24.92 -9.87
N PRO A 262 -3.05 -26.06 -9.53
CA PRO A 262 -3.37 -27.10 -10.52
C PRO A 262 -4.47 -26.63 -11.48
N LEU A 263 -4.29 -26.93 -12.76
CA LEU A 263 -5.31 -26.80 -13.81
C LEU A 263 -6.07 -28.11 -13.92
N LEU A 264 -7.24 -28.17 -13.31
CA LEU A 264 -8.08 -29.35 -13.30
C LEU A 264 -8.47 -29.75 -14.74
N GLY A 265 -8.35 -31.03 -15.06
CA GLY A 265 -8.66 -31.60 -16.37
C GLY A 265 -7.53 -31.57 -17.41
N TRP A 266 -6.44 -30.80 -17.17
CA TRP A 266 -5.35 -30.65 -18.11
C TRP A 266 -4.08 -31.44 -17.75
N GLY A 267 -3.91 -31.78 -16.48
CA GLY A 267 -2.65 -32.32 -15.96
C GLY A 267 -1.51 -31.29 -15.96
N LEU A 268 -1.86 -30.00 -16.00
CA LEU A 268 -0.96 -28.86 -15.99
C LEU A 268 -1.09 -28.09 -14.69
N MET A 269 -0.10 -27.26 -14.37
CA MET A 269 -0.10 -26.33 -13.25
C MET A 269 0.20 -24.92 -13.73
N ILE A 270 -0.51 -23.95 -13.20
CA ILE A 270 -0.12 -22.54 -13.29
C ILE A 270 0.89 -22.29 -12.18
N VAL A 271 2.01 -21.71 -12.53
CA VAL A 271 3.05 -21.27 -11.62
C VAL A 271 3.18 -19.77 -11.70
N SER A 272 3.00 -19.09 -10.58
CA SER A 272 3.34 -17.67 -10.44
C SER A 272 4.62 -17.55 -9.62
N ALA A 273 5.58 -16.79 -10.12
CA ALA A 273 6.86 -16.58 -9.45
C ALA A 273 7.25 -15.11 -9.50
N TYR A 274 7.70 -14.58 -8.36
CA TYR A 274 8.18 -13.18 -8.25
C TYR A 274 9.25 -13.04 -7.16
N PRO A 275 10.22 -12.09 -7.32
CA PRO A 275 11.29 -11.90 -6.35
C PRO A 275 10.77 -11.28 -5.04
N VAL A 276 11.25 -11.81 -3.91
CA VAL A 276 10.94 -11.28 -2.58
C VAL A 276 11.48 -9.86 -2.39
N ASP A 277 12.64 -9.57 -2.98
CA ASP A 277 13.28 -8.26 -2.85
C ASP A 277 12.52 -7.16 -3.58
N GLU A 278 11.91 -7.45 -4.73
CA GLU A 278 11.04 -6.50 -5.42
C GLU A 278 9.78 -6.20 -4.59
N LEU A 279 9.15 -7.22 -4.02
CA LEU A 279 8.02 -7.05 -3.12
C LEU A 279 8.36 -6.13 -1.96
N ARG A 280 9.53 -6.36 -1.33
CA ARG A 280 10.03 -5.53 -0.22
C ARG A 280 10.43 -4.12 -0.66
N SER A 281 11.00 -3.97 -1.85
CA SER A 281 11.43 -2.66 -2.36
C SER A 281 10.26 -1.73 -2.64
N VAL A 282 9.18 -2.23 -3.23
CA VAL A 282 7.93 -1.48 -3.45
C VAL A 282 7.36 -1.02 -2.12
N SER A 283 7.23 -1.93 -1.15
CA SER A 283 6.70 -1.60 0.17
C SER A 283 7.58 -0.60 0.92
N ARG A 284 8.91 -0.72 0.84
CA ARG A 284 9.86 0.20 1.50
C ARG A 284 9.85 1.59 0.87
N SER A 285 9.79 1.71 -0.45
CA SER A 285 9.80 3.02 -1.13
C SER A 285 8.59 3.87 -0.73
N VAL A 286 7.42 3.26 -0.64
CA VAL A 286 6.19 3.91 -0.15
C VAL A 286 6.33 4.27 1.33
N GLY A 287 6.83 3.35 2.16
CA GLY A 287 7.04 3.58 3.59
C GLY A 287 8.02 4.73 3.87
N TYR A 288 9.15 4.78 3.18
CA TYR A 288 10.12 5.88 3.32
C TYR A 288 9.56 7.22 2.85
N GLY A 289 8.82 7.25 1.74
CA GLY A 289 8.18 8.47 1.25
C GLY A 289 7.20 9.05 2.26
N VAL A 290 6.34 8.22 2.82
CA VAL A 290 5.35 8.61 3.84
C VAL A 290 6.03 9.04 5.14
N GLY A 291 7.05 8.29 5.60
CA GLY A 291 7.83 8.61 6.79
C GLY A 291 8.53 9.97 6.69
N LEU A 292 9.20 10.22 5.58
CA LEU A 292 9.92 11.47 5.34
C LEU A 292 8.97 12.67 5.23
N ALA A 293 7.84 12.52 4.54
CA ALA A 293 6.81 13.55 4.47
C ALA A 293 6.25 13.87 5.88
N GLY A 294 5.99 12.85 6.69
CA GLY A 294 5.52 13.02 8.07
C GLY A 294 6.53 13.76 8.95
N ILE A 295 7.82 13.46 8.85
CA ILE A 295 8.89 14.18 9.58
C ILE A 295 8.96 15.64 9.14
N LEU A 296 8.90 15.93 7.85
CA LEU A 296 8.93 17.31 7.33
C LEU A 296 7.71 18.12 7.82
N ILE A 297 6.52 17.54 7.80
CA ILE A 297 5.30 18.17 8.31
C ILE A 297 5.44 18.43 9.83
N GLY A 298 5.95 17.43 10.57
CA GLY A 298 6.20 17.57 12.00
C GLY A 298 7.19 18.66 12.34
N ALA A 299 8.27 18.78 11.59
CA ALA A 299 9.26 19.85 11.73
C ALA A 299 8.63 21.23 11.45
N ALA A 300 7.81 21.34 10.40
CA ALA A 300 7.12 22.60 10.07
C ALA A 300 6.12 23.01 11.18
N ILE A 301 5.34 22.07 11.70
CA ILE A 301 4.41 22.33 12.83
C ILE A 301 5.20 22.76 14.07
N SER A 302 6.26 22.03 14.43
CA SER A 302 7.10 22.33 15.58
C SER A 302 7.75 23.73 15.48
N LEU A 303 8.28 24.07 14.31
CA LEU A 303 8.84 25.38 14.03
C LEU A 303 7.79 26.50 14.11
N THR A 304 6.60 26.26 13.57
CA THR A 304 5.48 27.21 13.64
C THR A 304 5.07 27.44 15.10
N LEU A 305 4.94 26.38 15.88
CA LEU A 305 4.60 26.43 17.30
C LEU A 305 5.68 27.18 18.10
N PHE A 306 6.95 26.90 17.83
CA PHE A 306 8.07 27.62 18.40
C PHE A 306 7.99 29.13 18.13
N ILE A 307 7.80 29.53 16.86
CA ILE A 307 7.70 30.95 16.46
C ILE A 307 6.47 31.60 17.09
N LEU A 308 5.32 30.94 17.13
CA LEU A 308 4.10 31.50 17.73
C LEU A 308 4.24 31.68 19.24
N LEU A 309 4.76 30.70 19.95
CA LEU A 309 4.99 30.79 21.40
C LEU A 309 6.02 31.88 21.73
N ASP A 310 7.14 31.89 20.99
CA ASP A 310 8.18 32.89 21.19
C ASP A 310 7.67 34.34 20.96
N ARG A 311 7.01 34.56 19.82
CA ARG A 311 6.53 35.89 19.48
C ARG A 311 5.32 36.34 20.27
N LYS A 312 4.30 35.49 20.42
CA LYS A 312 3.04 35.89 21.09
C LYS A 312 3.19 36.01 22.58
N VAL A 313 3.82 35.05 23.26
CA VAL A 313 3.95 35.05 24.71
C VAL A 313 4.94 36.14 25.18
N LEU A 314 6.12 36.22 24.59
CA LEU A 314 7.13 37.20 24.94
C LEU A 314 6.70 38.65 24.61
N GLN A 315 5.97 38.85 23.52
CA GLN A 315 5.43 40.15 23.16
C GLN A 315 4.36 40.66 24.13
N LEU A 316 3.44 39.77 24.60
CA LEU A 316 2.41 40.11 25.57
C LEU A 316 3.01 40.42 26.96
N LEU A 317 4.06 39.70 27.33
CA LEU A 317 4.75 39.94 28.59
C LEU A 317 5.67 41.17 28.57
N GLY A 318 6.22 41.51 27.40
CA GLY A 318 7.19 42.60 27.24
C GLY A 318 8.55 42.30 27.87
N GLY A 319 8.82 41.04 28.23
CA GLY A 319 10.04 40.57 28.84
C GLY A 319 9.91 39.13 29.34
N GLU A 320 10.94 38.59 29.99
CA GLU A 320 10.89 37.25 30.57
C GLU A 320 9.97 37.18 31.78
N PRO A 321 9.09 36.17 31.93
CA PRO A 321 8.17 36.05 33.07
C PRO A 321 8.87 36.07 34.42
N ARG A 322 10.04 35.49 34.52
CA ARG A 322 10.85 35.42 35.75
C ARG A 322 11.37 36.79 36.14
N THR A 323 11.82 37.59 35.18
CA THR A 323 12.26 38.96 35.38
C THR A 323 11.10 39.84 35.84
N ALA A 324 9.89 39.65 35.27
CA ALA A 324 8.69 40.34 35.73
C ALA A 324 8.35 40.00 37.19
N ALA A 325 8.43 38.74 37.59
CA ALA A 325 8.20 38.28 38.95
C ALA A 325 9.26 38.87 39.94
N GLU A 326 10.54 38.93 39.55
CA GLU A 326 11.61 39.53 40.34
C GLU A 326 11.39 41.03 40.53
N TYR A 327 10.98 41.76 39.50
CA TYR A 327 10.64 43.18 39.63
C TYR A 327 9.42 43.41 40.50
N MET A 328 8.35 42.58 40.38
CA MET A 328 7.20 42.67 41.29
C MET A 328 7.59 42.45 42.74
N LYS A 329 8.45 41.47 43.02
CA LYS A 329 8.95 41.20 44.37
C LYS A 329 9.72 42.39 44.92
N LYS A 330 10.65 42.98 44.16
CA LYS A 330 11.42 44.15 44.56
C LYS A 330 10.52 45.36 44.87
N ILE A 331 9.47 45.59 44.05
CA ILE A 331 8.49 46.64 44.26
C ILE A 331 7.69 46.38 45.60
N ALA A 332 7.27 45.11 45.79
CA ALA A 332 6.57 44.69 47.01
C ALA A 332 7.43 44.88 48.31
N ASP A 333 8.75 44.61 48.15
CA ASP A 333 9.73 44.84 49.21
C ASP A 333 10.06 46.35 49.41
N GLY A 334 9.37 47.24 48.70
CA GLY A 334 9.54 48.70 48.85
C GLY A 334 10.69 49.30 48.02
N ASN A 335 11.41 48.53 47.27
CA ASN A 335 12.49 49.03 46.42
C ASN A 335 11.94 49.61 45.11
N LEU A 336 11.69 50.92 45.11
CA LEU A 336 11.21 51.66 43.92
C LEU A 336 12.34 52.28 43.07
N ALA A 337 13.61 52.06 43.46
CA ALA A 337 14.78 52.60 42.73
C ALA A 337 15.27 51.73 41.60
N ILE A 338 14.61 50.60 41.30
CA ILE A 338 14.97 49.68 40.23
C ILE A 338 14.63 50.25 38.85
N ASP A 339 15.42 49.94 37.83
CA ASP A 339 15.07 50.23 36.44
C ASP A 339 14.41 49.01 35.80
N ILE A 340 13.15 49.18 35.40
CA ILE A 340 12.37 48.14 34.76
C ILE A 340 12.60 48.23 33.26
N GLY A 341 13.43 47.29 32.72
CA GLY A 341 13.67 47.13 31.29
C GLY A 341 12.43 46.55 30.62
N VAL A 342 11.93 47.22 29.58
CA VAL A 342 10.81 46.75 28.77
C VAL A 342 11.34 46.32 27.40
N LEU A 343 11.11 45.07 27.01
CA LEU A 343 11.46 44.55 25.70
C LEU A 343 10.38 44.93 24.67
N GLY A 344 10.76 45.74 23.68
CA GLY A 344 9.87 46.20 22.62
C GLY A 344 9.16 47.53 22.89
N LYS A 345 8.38 48.00 21.90
CA LYS A 345 7.70 49.32 21.92
C LYS A 345 6.21 49.21 22.34
N ARG A 346 5.77 48.09 22.89
CA ARG A 346 4.34 47.89 23.22
C ARG A 346 4.06 48.47 24.62
N GLU A 347 3.20 49.48 24.64
CA GLU A 347 2.75 50.14 25.87
C GLU A 347 1.78 49.27 26.69
N ASP A 348 1.14 48.28 26.06
CA ASP A 348 0.16 47.37 26.65
C ASP A 348 0.76 46.06 27.20
N SER A 349 2.09 45.95 27.30
CA SER A 349 2.73 44.75 27.86
C SER A 349 2.70 44.76 29.43
N LEU A 350 2.79 43.55 30.00
CA LEU A 350 2.88 43.39 31.46
C LEU A 350 4.03 44.20 32.05
N MET A 351 5.19 44.16 31.43
CA MET A 351 6.38 44.93 31.88
C MET A 351 6.17 46.45 31.80
N SER A 352 5.47 46.94 30.76
CA SER A 352 5.12 48.38 30.64
C SER A 352 4.15 48.79 31.75
N SER A 353 3.14 47.96 32.03
CA SER A 353 2.21 48.20 33.14
C SER A 353 2.90 48.20 34.51
N LEU A 354 3.88 47.28 34.69
CA LEU A 354 4.68 47.22 35.92
C LEU A 354 5.54 48.46 36.12
N LYS A 355 6.17 48.96 35.03
CA LYS A 355 6.95 50.20 35.04
C LYS A 355 6.09 51.40 35.35
N LEU A 356 4.89 51.49 34.79
CA LEU A 356 3.95 52.57 35.09
C LEU A 356 3.50 52.52 36.57
N MET A 357 3.22 51.32 37.09
CA MET A 357 2.89 51.13 38.51
C MET A 357 4.03 51.59 39.44
N GLN A 358 5.26 51.18 39.14
CA GLN A 358 6.45 51.63 39.88
C GLN A 358 6.58 53.16 39.89
N LEU A 359 6.42 53.78 38.71
CA LEU A 359 6.52 55.23 38.57
C LEU A 359 5.46 55.96 39.41
N LYS A 360 4.21 55.49 39.37
CA LYS A 360 3.11 56.03 40.18
C LYS A 360 3.36 55.87 41.67
N LEU A 361 3.84 54.69 42.09
CA LEU A 361 4.21 54.45 43.49
C LEU A 361 5.38 55.34 43.94
N LYS A 362 6.41 55.49 43.15
CA LYS A 362 7.55 56.34 43.41
C LYS A 362 7.10 57.78 43.55
N ASN A 363 6.25 58.31 42.70
CA ASN A 363 5.72 59.67 42.81
C ASN A 363 4.88 59.85 44.06
N LEU A 364 4.05 58.85 44.42
CA LEU A 364 3.26 58.90 45.68
C LEU A 364 4.16 58.95 46.91
N VAL A 365 5.11 58.01 46.99
CA VAL A 365 6.03 57.94 48.16
C VAL A 365 6.84 59.26 48.27
N SER A 366 7.32 59.80 47.15
CA SER A 366 8.04 61.09 47.13
C SER A 366 7.17 62.23 47.58
N ALA A 367 5.89 62.30 47.14
CA ALA A 367 4.96 63.34 47.58
C ALA A 367 4.64 63.25 49.09
N VAL A 368 4.42 61.98 49.55
CA VAL A 368 4.15 61.75 50.99
C VAL A 368 5.38 62.09 51.85
N SER A 369 6.58 61.67 51.40
CA SER A 369 7.83 61.97 52.15
C SER A 369 8.12 63.48 52.19
N GLY A 370 7.98 64.15 51.05
CA GLY A 370 8.16 65.59 50.93
C GLY A 370 7.13 66.37 51.82
N GLY A 371 5.87 65.94 51.73
CA GLY A 371 4.82 66.57 52.57
C GLY A 371 5.02 66.30 54.04
N ALA A 372 5.48 65.13 54.47
CA ALA A 372 5.81 64.81 55.84
C ALA A 372 7.00 65.64 56.33
N ALA A 373 8.01 65.88 55.56
CA ALA A 373 9.11 66.74 55.88
C ALA A 373 8.67 68.23 56.07
N GLU A 374 7.80 68.72 55.16
CA GLU A 374 7.22 70.04 55.22
C GLU A 374 6.36 70.24 56.47
N VAL A 375 5.50 69.25 56.82
CA VAL A 375 4.67 69.26 58.02
C VAL A 375 5.56 69.28 59.27
N ASN A 376 6.66 68.49 59.28
CA ASN A 376 7.59 68.47 60.40
C ASN A 376 8.28 69.85 60.62
N GLU A 377 8.70 70.48 59.53
CA GLU A 377 9.31 71.82 59.54
C GLU A 377 8.31 72.88 60.04
N GLN A 378 7.08 72.84 59.52
CA GLN A 378 6.01 73.71 59.90
C GLN A 378 5.60 73.52 61.40
N SER A 379 5.58 72.25 61.86
CA SER A 379 5.36 71.94 63.28
C SER A 379 6.42 72.56 64.19
N ARG A 380 7.70 72.50 63.82
CA ARG A 380 8.79 73.14 64.57
C ARG A 380 8.62 74.65 64.60
N LYS A 381 8.22 75.27 63.50
CA LYS A 381 7.95 76.70 63.42
C LYS A 381 6.75 77.09 64.31
N PHE A 382 5.71 76.21 64.31
CA PHE A 382 4.55 76.40 65.18
C PHE A 382 4.94 76.31 66.70
N ASP A 383 5.76 75.28 67.05
CA ASP A 383 6.24 75.15 68.46
C ASP A 383 7.05 76.33 68.86
N THR A 384 7.89 76.89 67.97
CA THR A 384 8.66 78.11 68.29
C THR A 384 7.76 79.34 68.47
N ALA A 385 6.77 79.52 67.61
CA ALA A 385 5.78 80.57 67.67
C ALA A 385 4.89 80.43 68.89
N TYR A 386 4.53 79.19 69.26
CA TYR A 386 3.77 78.91 70.51
C TYR A 386 4.57 79.25 71.78
N ALA A 387 5.82 78.88 71.82
CA ALA A 387 6.72 79.23 72.95
C ALA A 387 6.92 80.77 73.06
N ALA A 388 6.96 81.50 71.97
CA ALA A 388 7.01 82.97 71.96
C ALA A 388 5.68 83.57 72.51
N PHE A 389 4.54 83.05 72.06
CA PHE A 389 3.24 83.45 72.50
C PHE A 389 3.04 83.23 74.02
N GLN A 390 3.53 82.10 74.55
CA GLN A 390 3.48 81.84 76.03
C GLN A 390 4.32 82.80 76.87
N ARG A 391 5.39 83.39 76.33
CA ARG A 391 6.27 84.32 77.03
C ARG A 391 5.68 85.74 77.10
N GLY A 392 4.77 86.07 76.23
CA GLY A 392 4.10 87.35 76.16
C GLY A 392 3.08 87.41 75.08
N PRO A 393 1.81 87.13 75.36
CA PRO A 393 0.77 87.07 74.33
C PRO A 393 0.53 88.49 73.77
N ASP A 394 0.84 88.64 72.45
CA ASP A 394 0.56 89.85 71.72
C ASP A 394 -0.13 89.52 70.37
N VAL A 395 -0.54 90.55 69.58
CA VAL A 395 -1.26 90.38 68.34
C VAL A 395 -0.33 89.74 67.23
N ALA A 396 0.98 90.05 67.31
CA ALA A 396 1.95 89.54 66.33
C ALA A 396 2.21 88.03 66.51
N SER A 397 2.36 87.55 67.75
CA SER A 397 2.55 86.16 68.08
C SER A 397 1.30 85.33 67.81
N SER A 398 0.08 85.91 68.01
CA SER A 398 -1.20 85.31 67.68
C SER A 398 -1.35 85.13 66.10
N GLN A 399 -0.95 86.14 65.37
CA GLN A 399 -0.99 86.13 63.90
C GLN A 399 0.00 85.09 63.32
N GLU A 400 1.17 84.96 63.88
CA GLU A 400 2.17 83.99 63.46
C GLU A 400 1.72 82.54 63.74
N LEU A 401 1.09 82.26 64.91
CA LEU A 401 0.46 80.98 65.22
C LEU A 401 -0.63 80.62 64.16
N LEU A 402 -1.49 81.58 63.85
CA LEU A 402 -2.53 81.38 62.85
C LEU A 402 -1.93 81.10 61.43
N ARG A 403 -0.84 81.74 61.08
CA ARG A 403 -0.12 81.58 59.88
C ARG A 403 0.48 80.16 59.74
N GLN A 404 1.13 79.70 60.83
CA GLN A 404 1.71 78.35 60.86
C GLN A 404 0.61 77.25 60.84
N THR A 405 -0.49 77.43 61.56
CA THR A 405 -1.64 76.50 61.50
C THR A 405 -2.23 76.38 60.11
N LYS A 406 -2.39 77.54 59.40
CA LYS A 406 -2.86 77.53 58.00
C LYS A 406 -1.88 76.85 57.06
N GLY A 407 -0.56 77.00 57.30
CA GLY A 407 0.48 76.31 56.58
C GLY A 407 0.38 74.83 56.73
N ILE A 408 0.29 74.28 57.94
CA ILE A 408 0.13 72.85 58.21
C ILE A 408 -1.14 72.32 57.53
N SER A 409 -2.28 72.99 57.68
CA SER A 409 -3.54 72.61 57.08
C SER A 409 -3.46 72.54 55.58
N ARG A 410 -2.78 73.52 54.95
CA ARG A 410 -2.57 73.49 53.44
C ARG A 410 -1.70 72.33 52.99
N THR A 411 -0.62 71.98 53.67
CA THR A 411 0.25 70.87 53.35
C THR A 411 -0.47 69.55 53.53
N LEU A 412 -1.26 69.35 54.58
CA LEU A 412 -2.10 68.23 54.86
C LEU A 412 -3.13 68.02 53.71
N SER A 413 -3.81 69.10 53.26
CA SER A 413 -4.77 69.06 52.17
C SER A 413 -4.08 68.65 50.82
N LEU A 414 -2.86 69.09 50.53
CA LEU A 414 -2.09 68.71 49.39
C LEU A 414 -1.68 67.24 49.48
N LEU A 415 -1.29 66.72 50.61
CA LEU A 415 -1.02 65.33 50.87
C LEU A 415 -2.27 64.45 50.62
N GLU A 416 -3.38 64.83 51.17
CA GLU A 416 -4.68 64.17 51.02
C GLU A 416 -5.06 64.07 49.53
N LYS A 417 -4.91 65.18 48.80
CA LYS A 417 -5.13 65.19 47.33
C LYS A 417 -4.19 64.31 46.57
N SER A 418 -2.94 64.17 46.99
CA SER A 418 -1.97 63.30 46.38
C SER A 418 -2.30 61.81 46.60
N ILE A 419 -2.73 61.41 47.77
CA ILE A 419 -3.17 60.08 48.19
C ILE A 419 -4.51 59.71 47.50
N GLY A 420 -5.45 60.68 47.47
CA GLY A 420 -6.80 60.49 46.89
C GLY A 420 -6.83 60.25 45.42
N ARG A 421 -5.70 60.42 44.70
CA ARG A 421 -5.54 59.96 43.30
C ARG A 421 -5.49 58.44 43.20
N PHE A 422 -5.21 57.74 44.29
CA PHE A 422 -5.33 56.28 44.35
C PHE A 422 -6.72 55.96 44.88
N LYS A 423 -7.53 55.28 44.02
CA LYS A 423 -8.84 54.78 44.49
C LYS A 423 -8.59 53.72 45.58
N LEU A 424 -8.67 54.08 46.82
CA LEU A 424 -8.75 53.11 47.90
C LEU A 424 -10.22 52.72 48.02
N SER A 425 -10.56 51.51 47.72
CA SER A 425 -11.88 50.93 48.03
C SER A 425 -11.91 50.72 49.54
N HIS A 426 -12.81 51.43 50.26
CA HIS A 426 -13.20 51.08 51.62
C HIS A 426 -14.05 49.82 51.61
#